data_dda72b920b87da6b6cba59e0127fa0a7
#
_entry.id   dda72b920b87da6b6cba59e0127fa0a7
#
_cell.length_a   1.000
_cell.length_b   1.000
_cell.length_c   1.000
_cell.angle_alpha   90.00
_cell.angle_beta   90.00
_cell.angle_gamma   90.00
#
_symmetry.space_group_name_H-M   'P 1'
#
loop_
_entity.id
_entity.type
_entity.pdbx_description
1 polymer ?
#
loop_
_entity_poly.entity_id
_entity_poly.type
_entity_poly.pdbx_seq_one_letter_code
_entity_poly.pdbx_strand_id
1 'polypeptide(L)'
;DAPVGSATAYLRAEEIFPDFSSYYYLNKLSTEELNVACLLYEAAMRFDLECAMPEHVSVDTLSNIFYLLELDCPELLQVDFGMPVRYTTGYLTGDVITVTLPYRMKHAEYQKATNACLAVIDELREGSVGLSALEREYLVFDYLTTTCTYDMEIRHAENAYGALVNGR
;
A
#
# COMPACT_ATOMS: atom_id res chain seq x y z
N ASP A 1 18.60 1.16 -24.83
CA ASP A 1 18.96 0.02 -23.96
C ASP A 1 18.78 0.46 -22.52
N ALA A 2 17.75 -0.08 -21.86
CA ALA A 2 17.59 0.11 -20.43
C ALA A 2 18.74 -0.62 -19.72
N PRO A 3 19.32 -0.04 -18.65
CA PRO A 3 20.39 -0.70 -17.90
C PRO A 3 19.88 -2.02 -17.31
N VAL A 4 20.73 -3.05 -17.35
CA VAL A 4 20.39 -4.43 -16.91
C VAL A 4 19.79 -4.47 -15.49
N GLY A 5 20.15 -3.51 -14.61
CA GLY A 5 19.58 -3.36 -13.27
C GLY A 5 18.09 -2.99 -13.27
N SER A 6 17.61 -2.23 -14.27
CA SER A 6 16.20 -1.82 -14.33
C SER A 6 15.26 -3.00 -14.63
N ALA A 7 15.67 -3.92 -15.49
CA ALA A 7 14.89 -5.11 -15.81
C ALA A 7 14.71 -6.02 -14.58
N THR A 8 15.75 -6.19 -13.76
CA THR A 8 15.70 -7.05 -12.57
C THR A 8 14.77 -6.50 -11.48
N ALA A 9 14.78 -5.19 -11.23
CA ALA A 9 13.88 -4.58 -10.26
C ALA A 9 12.42 -4.63 -10.72
N TYR A 10 12.17 -4.44 -12.00
CA TYR A 10 10.83 -4.55 -12.59
C TYR A 10 10.28 -5.98 -12.48
N LEU A 11 11.07 -6.99 -12.83
CA LEU A 11 10.68 -8.40 -12.69
C LEU A 11 10.38 -8.76 -11.24
N ARG A 12 11.17 -8.23 -10.29
CA ARG A 12 10.90 -8.41 -8.87
C ARG A 12 9.60 -7.75 -8.44
N ALA A 13 9.31 -6.55 -8.92
CA ALA A 13 8.06 -5.86 -8.61
C ALA A 13 6.83 -6.62 -9.15
N GLU A 14 6.90 -7.18 -10.37
CA GLU A 14 5.85 -8.02 -10.93
C GLU A 14 5.60 -9.31 -10.11
N GLU A 15 6.62 -9.83 -9.41
CA GLU A 15 6.49 -11.00 -8.53
C GLU A 15 5.88 -10.63 -7.16
N ILE A 16 6.15 -9.41 -6.66
CA ILE A 16 5.81 -8.97 -5.31
C ILE A 16 4.44 -8.29 -5.25
N PHE A 17 4.17 -7.39 -6.19
CA PHE A 17 2.94 -6.62 -6.22
C PHE A 17 1.86 -7.32 -7.05
N PRO A 18 0.66 -7.53 -6.48
CA PRO A 18 -0.45 -8.08 -7.26
C PRO A 18 -0.82 -7.14 -8.41
N ASP A 19 -0.79 -7.64 -9.66
CA ASP A 19 -1.08 -6.85 -10.86
C ASP A 19 -0.30 -5.52 -10.92
N PHE A 20 1.04 -5.60 -10.87
CA PHE A 20 1.94 -4.43 -10.80
C PHE A 20 1.64 -3.37 -11.87
N SER A 21 1.11 -3.77 -13.02
CA SER A 21 0.74 -2.83 -14.08
C SER A 21 -0.37 -1.85 -13.70
N SER A 22 -1.17 -2.16 -12.70
CA SER A 22 -2.27 -1.31 -12.20
C SER A 22 -1.80 -0.20 -11.25
N TYR A 23 -0.60 -0.31 -10.67
CA TYR A 23 -0.07 0.67 -9.74
C TYR A 23 0.41 1.92 -10.48
N TYR A 24 -0.20 3.06 -10.18
CA TYR A 24 0.04 4.28 -10.96
C TYR A 24 1.37 4.95 -10.62
N TYR A 25 1.71 5.05 -9.34
CA TYR A 25 2.91 5.76 -8.88
C TYR A 25 4.14 4.86 -8.86
N LEU A 26 4.01 3.62 -8.38
CA LEU A 26 5.12 2.68 -8.28
C LEU A 26 5.74 2.36 -9.65
N ASN A 27 4.94 2.36 -10.70
CA ASN A 27 5.42 2.19 -12.08
C ASN A 27 6.32 3.33 -12.60
N LYS A 28 6.40 4.46 -11.89
CA LYS A 28 7.19 5.63 -12.28
C LYS A 28 8.47 5.78 -11.47
N LEU A 29 8.67 4.91 -10.49
CA LEU A 29 9.87 4.91 -9.66
C LEU A 29 11.11 4.51 -10.45
N SER A 30 12.25 5.07 -10.06
CA SER A 30 13.56 4.58 -10.51
C SER A 30 13.78 3.14 -10.02
N THR A 31 14.74 2.46 -10.58
CA THR A 31 15.12 1.10 -10.18
C THR A 31 15.45 0.99 -8.70
N GLU A 32 16.19 1.95 -8.18
CA GLU A 32 16.62 2.02 -6.78
C GLU A 32 15.41 2.25 -5.86
N GLU A 33 14.55 3.21 -6.19
CA GLU A 33 13.32 3.50 -5.45
C GLU A 33 12.35 2.34 -5.46
N LEU A 34 12.16 1.70 -6.62
CA LEU A 34 11.30 0.52 -6.74
C LEU A 34 11.80 -0.65 -5.89
N ASN A 35 13.12 -0.84 -5.81
CA ASN A 35 13.70 -1.85 -4.92
C ASN A 35 13.42 -1.56 -3.44
N VAL A 36 13.48 -0.30 -3.03
CA VAL A 36 13.10 0.11 -1.66
C VAL A 36 11.61 -0.12 -1.41
N ALA A 37 10.74 0.24 -2.38
CA ALA A 37 9.31 -0.01 -2.29
C ALA A 37 8.99 -1.52 -2.12
N CYS A 38 9.65 -2.38 -2.91
CA CYS A 38 9.53 -3.83 -2.80
C CYS A 38 9.92 -4.34 -1.39
N LEU A 39 11.04 -3.85 -0.85
CA LEU A 39 11.52 -4.26 0.48
C LEU A 39 10.53 -3.87 1.59
N LEU A 40 10.01 -2.64 1.55
CA LEU A 40 9.04 -2.15 2.52
C LEU A 40 7.72 -2.90 2.42
N TYR A 41 7.23 -3.14 1.20
CA TYR A 41 6.00 -3.89 0.95
C TYR A 41 6.10 -5.34 1.46
N GLU A 42 7.18 -6.06 1.11
CA GLU A 42 7.39 -7.43 1.59
C GLU A 42 7.51 -7.49 3.12
N ALA A 43 8.25 -6.56 3.73
CA ALA A 43 8.37 -6.48 5.18
C ALA A 43 7.00 -6.23 5.84
N ALA A 44 6.20 -5.31 5.28
CA ALA A 44 4.85 -5.03 5.75
C ALA A 44 3.93 -6.25 5.64
N MET A 45 3.96 -6.97 4.52
CA MET A 45 3.14 -8.17 4.31
C MET A 45 3.55 -9.34 5.23
N ARG A 46 4.81 -9.41 5.66
CA ARG A 46 5.29 -10.38 6.66
C ARG A 46 5.10 -9.92 8.10
N PHE A 47 4.66 -8.68 8.34
CA PHE A 47 4.60 -8.08 9.68
C PHE A 47 5.97 -7.98 10.35
N ASP A 48 7.03 -7.80 9.56
CA ASP A 48 8.36 -7.55 10.09
C ASP A 48 8.38 -6.17 10.75
N LEU A 49 8.88 -6.08 11.99
CA LEU A 49 8.96 -4.80 12.71
C LEU A 49 10.01 -3.89 12.13
N GLU A 50 11.08 -4.46 11.58
CA GLU A 50 12.21 -3.73 11.04
C GLU A 50 12.52 -4.22 9.63
N CYS A 51 12.87 -3.28 8.77
CA CYS A 51 13.30 -3.54 7.40
C CYS A 51 14.67 -2.88 7.17
N ALA A 52 15.67 -3.69 6.81
CA ALA A 52 16.98 -3.18 6.43
C ALA A 52 16.93 -2.53 5.05
N MET A 53 17.53 -1.36 4.91
CA MET A 53 17.58 -0.61 3.65
C MET A 53 18.88 -0.91 2.89
N PRO A 54 18.85 -0.84 1.55
CA PRO A 54 20.06 -0.87 0.75
C PRO A 54 20.89 0.41 0.99
N GLU A 55 22.11 0.42 0.47
CA GLU A 55 22.98 1.60 0.54
C GLU A 55 22.34 2.80 -0.20
N HIS A 56 22.66 4.01 0.27
CA HIS A 56 22.28 5.28 -0.36
C HIS A 56 20.80 5.65 -0.38
N VAL A 57 20.01 5.17 0.58
CA VAL A 57 18.63 5.61 0.74
C VAL A 57 18.57 6.86 1.61
N SER A 58 18.18 7.99 1.02
CA SER A 58 17.97 9.24 1.78
C SER A 58 16.64 9.21 2.55
N VAL A 59 16.55 10.06 3.58
CA VAL A 59 15.29 10.23 4.33
C VAL A 59 14.15 10.73 3.44
N ASP A 60 14.46 11.63 2.50
CA ASP A 60 13.46 12.17 1.56
C ASP A 60 12.96 11.07 0.60
N THR A 61 13.86 10.24 0.09
CA THR A 61 13.51 9.07 -0.74
C THR A 61 12.61 8.11 0.03
N LEU A 62 12.98 7.76 1.27
CA LEU A 62 12.17 6.90 2.12
C LEU A 62 10.77 7.47 2.34
N SER A 63 10.68 8.75 2.70
CA SER A 63 9.41 9.42 2.98
C SER A 63 8.50 9.46 1.74
N ASN A 64 9.08 9.74 0.58
CA ASN A 64 8.35 9.73 -0.69
C ASN A 64 7.82 8.32 -1.02
N ILE A 65 8.65 7.29 -0.93
CA ILE A 65 8.24 5.92 -1.22
C ILE A 65 7.15 5.46 -0.25
N PHE A 66 7.27 5.78 1.04
CA PHE A 66 6.26 5.43 2.03
C PHE A 66 4.90 6.05 1.70
N TYR A 67 4.89 7.32 1.28
CA TYR A 67 3.69 8.00 0.81
C TYR A 67 3.12 7.36 -0.48
N LEU A 68 3.97 6.97 -1.43
CA LEU A 68 3.50 6.32 -2.66
C LEU A 68 2.92 4.91 -2.40
N LEU A 69 3.46 4.18 -1.43
CA LEU A 69 2.89 2.90 -0.98
C LEU A 69 1.49 3.09 -0.36
N GLU A 70 1.27 4.18 0.39
CA GLU A 70 -0.07 4.52 0.89
C GLU A 70 -1.09 4.73 -0.24
N LEU A 71 -0.67 5.41 -1.30
CA LEU A 71 -1.56 5.75 -2.43
C LEU A 71 -1.85 4.56 -3.35
N ASP A 72 -0.86 3.71 -3.59
CA ASP A 72 -0.96 2.63 -4.58
C ASP A 72 -1.31 1.27 -3.98
N CYS A 73 -1.05 1.03 -2.68
CA CYS A 73 -1.19 -0.28 -2.05
C CYS A 73 -2.31 -0.32 -1.00
N PRO A 74 -3.58 -0.25 -1.41
CA PRO A 74 -4.72 -0.27 -0.49
C PRO A 74 -4.81 -1.56 0.34
N GLU A 75 -4.13 -2.62 -0.07
CA GLU A 75 -4.02 -3.89 0.66
C GLU A 75 -3.14 -3.81 1.90
N LEU A 76 -2.30 -2.77 2.06
CA LEU A 76 -1.48 -2.55 3.25
C LEU A 76 -2.28 -2.00 4.44
N LEU A 77 -3.46 -2.56 4.71
CA LEU A 77 -4.39 -2.13 5.76
C LEU A 77 -3.76 -2.10 7.16
N GLN A 78 -2.76 -2.94 7.40
CA GLN A 78 -2.08 -3.08 8.68
C GLN A 78 -1.08 -1.96 8.96
N VAL A 79 -0.59 -1.26 7.94
CA VAL A 79 0.39 -0.18 8.10
C VAL A 79 -0.31 1.10 8.53
N ASP A 80 0.27 1.81 9.49
CA ASP A 80 -0.21 3.10 9.95
C ASP A 80 0.52 4.24 9.24
N PHE A 81 0.06 4.59 8.05
CA PHE A 81 0.67 5.65 7.24
C PHE A 81 0.52 7.04 7.86
N GLY A 82 -0.44 7.25 8.77
CA GLY A 82 -0.59 8.49 9.53
C GLY A 82 0.48 8.70 10.62
N MET A 83 1.24 7.65 10.95
CA MET A 83 2.32 7.73 11.92
C MET A 83 3.65 8.05 11.25
N PRO A 84 4.49 8.91 11.86
CA PRO A 84 5.82 9.19 11.35
C PRO A 84 6.65 7.90 11.23
N VAL A 85 7.28 7.70 10.08
CA VAL A 85 8.22 6.61 9.87
C VAL A 85 9.42 6.77 10.79
N ARG A 86 9.74 5.73 11.54
CA ARG A 86 10.95 5.69 12.38
C ARG A 86 12.07 4.99 11.61
N TYR A 87 13.26 5.54 11.69
CA TYR A 87 14.43 4.99 11.00
C TYR A 87 15.71 5.25 11.78
N THR A 88 16.74 4.46 11.47
CA THR A 88 18.12 4.72 11.92
C THR A 88 18.97 5.12 10.71
N THR A 89 19.92 6.00 10.92
CA THR A 89 20.84 6.46 9.87
C THR A 89 22.27 6.11 10.15
N GLY A 90 23.06 5.96 9.09
CA GLY A 90 24.50 5.82 9.16
C GLY A 90 25.15 7.10 9.69
N TYR A 91 26.06 6.96 10.66
CA TYR A 91 26.71 8.11 11.31
C TYR A 91 27.51 9.00 10.35
N LEU A 92 28.12 8.41 9.32
CA LEU A 92 28.97 9.14 8.37
C LEU A 92 28.25 9.59 7.11
N THR A 93 27.28 8.80 6.63
CA THR A 93 26.60 9.03 5.35
C THR A 93 25.28 9.77 5.51
N GLY A 94 24.63 9.62 6.66
CA GLY A 94 23.26 10.10 6.86
C GLY A 94 22.19 9.26 6.15
N ASP A 95 22.59 8.22 5.41
CA ASP A 95 21.67 7.32 4.72
C ASP A 95 20.88 6.47 5.71
N VAL A 96 19.64 6.13 5.35
CA VAL A 96 18.79 5.26 6.15
C VAL A 96 19.32 3.83 6.09
N ILE A 97 19.52 3.22 7.26
CA ILE A 97 20.01 1.84 7.40
C ILE A 97 18.85 0.89 7.69
N THR A 98 17.96 1.29 8.59
CA THR A 98 16.84 0.45 9.05
C THR A 98 15.60 1.31 9.21
N VAL A 99 14.47 0.77 8.79
CA VAL A 99 13.14 1.37 8.96
C VAL A 99 12.34 0.52 9.93
N THR A 100 11.67 1.16 10.89
CA THR A 100 10.70 0.51 11.77
C THR A 100 9.30 0.78 11.22
N LEU A 101 8.59 -0.27 10.83
CA LEU A 101 7.26 -0.15 10.25
C LEU A 101 6.20 0.08 11.35
N PRO A 102 5.37 1.13 11.23
CA PRO A 102 4.27 1.37 12.15
C PRO A 102 3.08 0.49 11.79
N TYR A 103 2.60 -0.32 12.71
CA TYR A 103 1.42 -1.15 12.51
C TYR A 103 0.24 -0.67 13.35
N ARG A 104 -0.93 -0.53 12.73
CA ARG A 104 -2.22 -0.23 13.39
C ARG A 104 -3.03 -1.49 13.69
N MET A 105 -2.71 -2.62 13.06
CA MET A 105 -3.40 -3.90 13.21
C MET A 105 -2.41 -5.01 13.51
N LYS A 106 -2.89 -6.02 14.24
CA LYS A 106 -2.20 -7.32 14.37
C LYS A 106 -2.57 -8.22 13.20
N HIS A 107 -1.76 -9.23 12.95
CA HIS A 107 -1.96 -10.18 11.85
C HIS A 107 -3.38 -10.78 11.79
N ALA A 108 -3.96 -11.19 12.93
CA ALA A 108 -5.30 -11.74 12.97
C ALA A 108 -6.40 -10.70 12.66
N GLU A 109 -6.19 -9.43 13.01
CA GLU A 109 -7.09 -8.33 12.65
C GLU A 109 -7.00 -8.01 11.17
N TYR A 110 -5.79 -7.98 10.61
CA TYR A 110 -5.53 -7.81 9.19
C TYR A 110 -6.24 -8.88 8.35
N GLN A 111 -6.11 -10.15 8.71
CA GLN A 111 -6.79 -11.23 7.99
C GLN A 111 -8.31 -11.06 7.98
N LYS A 112 -8.91 -10.65 9.11
CA LYS A 112 -10.34 -10.37 9.19
C LYS A 112 -10.74 -9.17 8.32
N ALA A 113 -9.95 -8.09 8.39
CA ALA A 113 -10.21 -6.88 7.62
C ALA A 113 -10.11 -7.16 6.11
N THR A 114 -9.07 -7.86 5.68
CA THR A 114 -8.87 -8.25 4.27
C THR A 114 -10.03 -9.12 3.77
N ASN A 115 -10.42 -10.15 4.52
CA ASN A 115 -11.55 -11.01 4.14
C ASN A 115 -12.85 -10.23 4.05
N ALA A 116 -13.10 -9.28 4.94
CA ALA A 116 -14.29 -8.43 4.90
C ALA A 116 -14.28 -7.49 3.69
N CYS A 117 -13.14 -6.87 3.36
CA CYS A 117 -13.00 -6.07 2.14
C CYS A 117 -13.24 -6.91 0.88
N LEU A 118 -12.65 -8.10 0.81
CA LEU A 118 -12.82 -8.99 -0.34
C LEU A 118 -14.28 -9.41 -0.53
N ALA A 119 -15.01 -9.67 0.57
CA ALA A 119 -16.44 -10.01 0.49
C ALA A 119 -17.26 -8.86 -0.14
N VAL A 120 -17.01 -7.62 0.25
CA VAL A 120 -17.67 -6.44 -0.35
C VAL A 120 -17.29 -6.28 -1.83
N ILE A 121 -16.00 -6.46 -2.16
CA ILE A 121 -15.53 -6.39 -3.55
C ILE A 121 -16.19 -7.46 -4.41
N ASP A 122 -16.36 -8.68 -3.89
CA ASP A 122 -17.02 -9.78 -4.61
C ASP A 122 -18.50 -9.50 -4.82
N GLU A 123 -19.23 -8.95 -3.82
CA GLU A 123 -20.61 -8.50 -3.98
C GLU A 123 -20.74 -7.42 -5.06
N LEU A 124 -19.88 -6.40 -5.06
CA LEU A 124 -19.86 -5.36 -6.09
C LEU A 124 -19.52 -5.92 -7.47
N ARG A 125 -18.59 -6.88 -7.53
CA ARG A 125 -18.23 -7.57 -8.77
C ARG A 125 -19.40 -8.38 -9.33
N GLU A 126 -20.09 -9.13 -8.51
CA GLU A 126 -21.30 -9.89 -8.90
C GLU A 126 -22.40 -8.93 -9.38
N GLY A 127 -22.67 -7.85 -8.65
CA GLY A 127 -23.63 -6.82 -9.04
C GLY A 127 -23.27 -6.08 -10.32
N SER A 128 -22.00 -6.10 -10.73
CA SER A 128 -21.50 -5.45 -11.93
C SER A 128 -21.58 -6.29 -13.21
N VAL A 129 -22.01 -7.54 -13.11
CA VAL A 129 -22.09 -8.45 -14.27
C VAL A 129 -23.08 -7.92 -15.30
N GLY A 130 -22.62 -7.76 -16.53
CA GLY A 130 -23.44 -7.25 -17.65
C GLY A 130 -23.55 -5.72 -17.72
N LEU A 131 -23.04 -4.99 -16.75
CA LEU A 131 -23.01 -3.53 -16.76
C LEU A 131 -21.90 -2.98 -17.67
N SER A 132 -22.16 -1.84 -18.30
CA SER A 132 -21.12 -1.04 -18.99
C SER A 132 -20.09 -0.48 -18.00
N ALA A 133 -18.96 0.03 -18.50
CA ALA A 133 -17.94 0.64 -17.64
C ALA A 133 -18.51 1.79 -16.78
N LEU A 134 -19.32 2.66 -17.37
CA LEU A 134 -19.95 3.78 -16.66
C LEU A 134 -20.93 3.31 -15.57
N GLU A 135 -21.75 2.28 -15.86
CA GLU A 135 -22.68 1.73 -14.88
C GLU A 135 -21.95 1.08 -13.70
N ARG A 136 -20.80 0.45 -13.94
CA ARG A 136 -19.94 -0.09 -12.86
C ARG A 136 -19.37 1.02 -11.99
N GLU A 137 -18.91 2.13 -12.58
CA GLU A 137 -18.47 3.30 -11.83
C GLU A 137 -19.58 3.86 -10.96
N TYR A 138 -20.80 3.96 -11.49
CA TYR A 138 -21.98 4.39 -10.73
C TYR A 138 -22.32 3.43 -9.59
N LEU A 139 -22.23 2.11 -9.81
CA LEU A 139 -22.47 1.12 -8.77
C LEU A 139 -21.50 1.30 -7.58
N VAL A 140 -20.21 1.46 -7.86
CA VAL A 140 -19.19 1.68 -6.82
C VAL A 140 -19.40 3.04 -6.14
N PHE A 141 -19.68 4.09 -6.92
CA PHE A 141 -19.94 5.41 -6.38
C PHE A 141 -21.17 5.43 -5.46
N ASP A 142 -22.27 4.81 -5.89
CA ASP A 142 -23.51 4.72 -5.11
C ASP A 142 -23.28 3.93 -3.82
N TYR A 143 -22.55 2.82 -3.87
CA TYR A 143 -22.14 2.07 -2.69
C TYR A 143 -21.38 2.94 -1.70
N LEU A 144 -20.34 3.62 -2.14
CA LEU A 144 -19.51 4.46 -1.27
C LEU A 144 -20.30 5.63 -0.69
N THR A 145 -21.10 6.33 -1.49
CA THR A 145 -21.88 7.49 -1.03
C THR A 145 -23.03 7.15 -0.12
N THR A 146 -23.57 5.96 -0.22
CA THR A 146 -24.68 5.50 0.64
C THR A 146 -24.21 4.81 1.92
N THR A 147 -23.03 4.19 1.87
CA THR A 147 -22.45 3.44 3.02
C THR A 147 -21.50 4.27 3.85
N CYS A 148 -20.70 5.15 3.23
CA CYS A 148 -19.66 5.90 3.96
C CYS A 148 -20.24 7.15 4.63
N THR A 149 -19.90 7.30 5.92
CA THR A 149 -20.14 8.52 6.69
C THR A 149 -18.78 9.12 7.05
N TYR A 150 -18.61 10.42 6.79
CA TYR A 150 -17.37 11.10 7.15
C TYR A 150 -17.23 11.20 8.66
N ASP A 151 -16.21 10.55 9.20
CA ASP A 151 -15.93 10.54 10.63
C ASP A 151 -14.41 10.59 10.87
N MET A 152 -13.94 11.69 11.45
CA MET A 152 -12.51 11.95 11.73
C MET A 152 -12.02 11.28 13.01
N GLU A 153 -12.91 10.79 13.86
CA GLU A 153 -12.53 10.26 15.18
C GLU A 153 -12.31 8.75 15.20
N ILE A 154 -12.55 8.08 14.05
CA ILE A 154 -12.59 6.62 14.02
C ILE A 154 -11.31 6.00 13.46
N ARG A 155 -10.86 5.00 14.21
CA ARG A 155 -9.81 4.10 13.78
C ARG A 155 -10.18 3.48 12.42
N HIS A 156 -9.28 3.56 11.45
CA HIS A 156 -9.46 3.10 10.07
C HIS A 156 -10.26 4.03 9.13
N ALA A 157 -10.55 5.27 9.52
CA ALA A 157 -11.23 6.23 8.65
C ALA A 157 -10.46 6.53 7.34
N GLU A 158 -9.15 6.29 7.33
CA GLU A 158 -8.26 6.64 6.22
C GLU A 158 -7.80 5.43 5.39
N ASN A 159 -8.48 4.29 5.49
CA ASN A 159 -8.08 3.12 4.72
C ASN A 159 -9.28 2.40 4.08
N ALA A 160 -8.99 1.49 3.13
CA ALA A 160 -10.01 0.76 2.39
C ALA A 160 -10.96 -0.04 3.30
N TYR A 161 -10.51 -0.58 4.42
CA TYR A 161 -11.36 -1.30 5.38
C TYR A 161 -12.37 -0.36 6.04
N GLY A 162 -11.95 0.85 6.40
CA GLY A 162 -12.86 1.87 6.93
C GLY A 162 -13.96 2.20 5.93
N ALA A 163 -13.59 2.51 4.70
CA ALA A 163 -14.54 2.89 3.66
C ALA A 163 -15.46 1.73 3.22
N LEU A 164 -14.91 0.56 2.93
CA LEU A 164 -15.67 -0.56 2.36
C LEU A 164 -16.51 -1.32 3.39
N VAL A 165 -16.02 -1.48 4.62
CA VAL A 165 -16.65 -2.38 5.61
C VAL A 165 -17.30 -1.63 6.75
N ASN A 166 -16.63 -0.62 7.29
CA ASN A 166 -17.16 0.13 8.43
C ASN A 166 -18.06 1.31 8.02
N GLY A 167 -18.11 1.65 6.75
CA GLY A 167 -18.91 2.76 6.24
C GLY A 167 -18.43 4.12 6.74
N ARG A 168 -17.09 4.33 6.78
CA ARG A 168 -16.49 5.51 7.42
C ARG A 168 -15.31 6.06 6.67
#